data_164918a36c15d441725d5f0fb650da67
#
_entry.id   164918a36c15d441725d5f0fb650da67
#
_cell.length_a   1.000
_cell.length_b   1.000
_cell.length_c   1.000
_cell.angle_alpha   90.00
_cell.angle_beta   90.00
_cell.angle_gamma   90.00
#
_symmetry.space_group_name_H-M   'P 1'
#
loop_
_entity.id
_entity.type
_entity.pdbx_description
1 polymer ?
#
loop_
_entity_poly.entity_id
_entity_poly.type
_entity_poly.pdbx_seq_one_letter_code
_entity_poly.pdbx_strand_id
1 'polypeptide(L)' 'MTEEDLKAVLAKYQQKAFELFNQNIVLETQVEQLNKTVATLQEQLKKPKRASTKEEDFQ' A
#
# COMPACT_ATOMS: atom_id res chain seq x y z
N MET A 1 -29.65 27.17 9.19
CA MET A 1 -28.32 27.31 8.62
C MET A 1 -28.37 28.34 7.49
N THR A 2 -27.49 29.32 7.54
CA THR A 2 -27.47 30.34 6.52
C THR A 2 -26.77 29.79 5.27
N GLU A 3 -26.89 30.56 4.19
CA GLU A 3 -26.22 30.22 2.96
C GLU A 3 -24.69 30.15 3.14
N GLU A 4 -24.18 31.09 3.91
CA GLU A 4 -22.74 31.11 4.20
C GLU A 4 -22.32 29.90 5.01
N ASP A 5 -23.18 29.47 5.96
CA ASP A 5 -22.90 28.25 6.72
C ASP A 5 -22.84 27.05 5.81
N LEU A 6 -23.77 26.97 4.87
CA LEU A 6 -23.80 25.85 3.93
C LEU A 6 -22.55 25.83 3.07
N LYS A 7 -22.11 27.00 2.63
CA LYS A 7 -20.89 27.07 1.83
C LYS A 7 -19.69 26.62 2.65
N ALA A 8 -19.64 27.01 3.91
CA ALA A 8 -18.53 26.61 4.76
C ALA A 8 -18.52 25.10 4.97
N VAL A 9 -19.70 24.52 5.19
CA VAL A 9 -19.80 23.06 5.34
C VAL A 9 -19.37 22.36 4.05
N LEU A 10 -19.81 22.87 2.92
CA LEU A 10 -19.44 22.26 1.64
C LEU A 10 -17.93 22.31 1.44
N ALA A 11 -17.31 23.44 1.75
CA ALA A 11 -15.86 23.56 1.63
C ALA A 11 -15.15 22.55 2.51
N LYS A 12 -15.66 22.31 3.72
CA LYS A 12 -15.11 21.32 4.62
C LYS A 12 -15.21 19.93 4.03
N TYR A 13 -16.37 19.60 3.49
CA TYR A 13 -16.55 18.28 2.87
C TYR A 13 -15.57 18.09 1.72
N GLN A 14 -15.41 19.11 0.89
CA GLN A 14 -14.50 19.01 -0.23
C GLN A 14 -13.06 18.82 0.23
N GLN A 15 -12.68 19.57 1.25
CA GLN A 15 -11.32 19.45 1.78
C GLN A 15 -11.07 18.06 2.35
N LYS A 16 -12.02 17.55 3.14
CA LYS A 16 -11.88 16.23 3.73
C LYS A 16 -11.87 15.15 2.66
N ALA A 17 -12.74 15.27 1.67
CA ALA A 17 -12.79 14.30 0.60
C ALA A 17 -11.46 14.26 -0.16
N PHE A 18 -10.88 15.43 -0.40
CA PHE A 18 -9.61 15.52 -1.10
C PHE A 18 -8.49 14.87 -0.29
N GLU A 19 -8.46 15.14 1.01
CA GLU A 19 -7.46 14.54 1.89
C GLU A 19 -7.58 13.02 1.91
N LEU A 20 -8.82 12.53 2.03
CA LEU A 20 -9.05 11.08 2.04
C LEU A 20 -8.68 10.45 0.72
N PHE A 21 -8.98 11.12 -0.37
CA PHE A 21 -8.63 10.63 -1.70
C PHE A 21 -7.11 10.48 -1.81
N ASN A 22 -6.37 11.50 -1.37
CA ASN A 22 -4.92 11.45 -1.41
C ASN A 22 -4.37 10.33 -0.53
N GLN A 23 -4.92 10.20 0.67
CA GLN A 23 -4.50 9.12 1.58
C GLN A 23 -4.77 7.76 0.97
N ASN A 24 -5.91 7.62 0.30
CA ASN A 24 -6.26 6.37 -0.37
C ASN A 24 -5.22 6.01 -1.41
N ILE A 25 -4.82 6.98 -2.23
CA ILE A 25 -3.84 6.71 -3.27
C ILE A 25 -2.52 6.26 -2.66
N VAL A 26 -2.09 6.92 -1.59
CA VAL A 26 -0.84 6.54 -0.92
C VAL A 26 -0.95 5.13 -0.36
N LEU A 27 -2.07 4.83 0.30
CA LEU A 27 -2.25 3.52 0.91
C LEU A 27 -2.33 2.42 -0.14
N GLU A 28 -3.05 2.68 -1.24
CA GLU A 28 -3.13 1.71 -2.31
C GLU A 28 -1.76 1.41 -2.90
N THR A 29 -0.95 2.46 -3.07
CA THR A 29 0.40 2.28 -3.59
C THR A 29 1.24 1.45 -2.63
N GLN A 30 1.12 1.72 -1.33
CA GLN A 30 1.87 0.95 -0.34
C GLN A 30 1.45 -0.51 -0.34
N VAL A 31 0.16 -0.77 -0.47
CA VAL A 31 -0.33 -2.15 -0.54
C VAL A 31 0.22 -2.84 -1.77
N GLU A 32 0.24 -2.16 -2.91
CA GLU A 32 0.81 -2.74 -4.11
C GLU A 32 2.28 -3.09 -3.93
N GLN A 33 3.03 -2.19 -3.30
CA GLN A 33 4.45 -2.42 -3.07
C GLN A 33 4.66 -3.60 -2.13
N LEU A 34 3.83 -3.68 -1.09
CA LEU A 34 3.91 -4.80 -0.16
C LEU A 34 3.59 -6.12 -0.85
N ASN A 35 2.59 -6.11 -1.71
CA ASN A 35 2.23 -7.32 -2.46
C ASN A 35 3.37 -7.76 -3.35
N LYS A 36 4.05 -6.83 -3.99
CA LYS A 36 5.20 -7.16 -4.82
C LYS A 36 6.33 -7.75 -3.97
N THR A 37 6.55 -7.16 -2.81
CA THR A 37 7.57 -7.66 -1.89
C THR A 37 7.25 -9.08 -1.44
N VAL A 38 5.98 -9.31 -1.09
CA VAL A 38 5.55 -10.63 -0.67
C VAL A 38 5.76 -11.64 -1.79
N ALA A 39 5.40 -11.27 -3.02
CA ALA A 39 5.56 -12.17 -4.16
C ALA A 39 7.03 -12.51 -4.37
N THR A 40 7.90 -11.51 -4.24
CA THR A 40 9.33 -11.73 -4.40
C THR A 40 9.86 -12.66 -3.31
N LEU A 41 9.43 -12.45 -2.08
CA LEU A 41 9.87 -13.29 -0.97
C LEU A 41 9.38 -14.73 -1.15
N GLN A 42 8.15 -14.88 -1.62
CA GLN A 42 7.62 -16.22 -1.87
C GLN A 42 8.42 -16.94 -2.95
N GLU A 43 8.82 -16.22 -3.99
CA GLU A 43 9.64 -16.80 -5.02
C GLU A 43 11.00 -17.23 -4.48
N GLN A 44 11.59 -16.38 -3.65
CA GLN A 44 12.88 -16.69 -3.06
C GLN A 44 12.79 -17.92 -2.17
N LEU A 45 11.70 -18.07 -1.46
CA LEU A 45 11.51 -19.23 -0.60
C LEU A 45 11.29 -20.49 -1.39
N LYS A 46 10.68 -20.38 -2.56
CA LYS A 46 10.43 -21.55 -3.41
C LYS A 46 11.67 -22.04 -4.11
N LYS A 47 12.60 -21.16 -4.41
CA LYS A 47 13.81 -21.54 -5.14
C LYS A 47 14.69 -22.38 -4.23
N PRO A 48 15.16 -23.56 -4.70
CA PRO A 48 16.12 -24.32 -3.91
C PRO A 48 17.41 -23.51 -3.80
N LYS A 49 17.96 -23.54 -2.61
CA LYS A 49 19.23 -22.88 -2.41
C LYS A 49 20.31 -23.79 -2.93
N ARG A 50 21.04 -23.47 -3.69
CA ARG A 50 21.96 -24.30 -4.32
C ARG A 50 23.19 -24.43 -3.61
N ALA A 51 22.28 -24.95 -3.15
CA ALA A 51 22.42 -25.02 -2.79
C ALA A 51 22.86 -24.96 -2.22
N SER A 52 22.97 -25.34 -1.99
CA SER A 52 22.71 -25.19 -1.62
C SER A 52 22.99 -25.44 -1.02
N THR A 53 23.54 -25.93 -0.86
CA THR A 53 23.26 -26.10 -0.58
C THR A 53 23.39 -26.40 -0.05
N LYS A 54 23.89 -26.65 0.07
CA LYS A 54 23.57 -26.97 0.30
C LYS A 54 23.46 -27.10 0.85
N GLU A 55 24.08 -27.35 0.65
CA GLU A 55 23.68 -27.32 0.90
C GLU A 55 23.44 -27.36 1.33
N GLU A 56 24.18 -27.59 1.42
CA GLU A 56 23.73 -27.46 1.43
C GLU A 56 23.35 -27.32 1.75
N ASP A 57 24.32 -27.86 1.96
CA ASP A 57 23.78 -27.57 1.83
C ASP A 57 23.55 -27.39 2.31
N PHE A 58 23.62 -27.32 2.27
CA PHE A 58 23.12 -26.83 2.29
C PHE A 58 22.95 -26.88 2.50
N GLN A 59 23.28 -26.85 2.64
CA GLN A 59 22.70 -26.61 2.28
C GLN A 59 22.47 -26.57 2.36
#